data_66552e73b02e9175cae7da88ad4c3681
#
_entry.id   66552e73b02e9175cae7da88ad4c3681
#
_cell.length_a   1.000
_cell.length_b   1.000
_cell.length_c   1.000
_cell.angle_alpha   90.00
_cell.angle_beta   90.00
_cell.angle_gamma   90.00
#
_symmetry.space_group_name_H-M   'P 1'
#
loop_
_entity.id
_entity.type
_entity.pdbx_description
1 polymer ?
#
loop_
_entity_poly.entity_id
_entity_poly.type
_entity_poly.pdbx_seq_one_letter_code
_entity_poly.pdbx_strand_id
1 'polypeptide(L)'
;MRDKKFWVDTLGEGWTEKLKLLLKDPYMDKVLTKVAMDYSILKVYPRNQADVFKAFKLCPYEKLRVVIINTEPNVFSGLGPLAFSDTTIIARNYAADQIVRCLTREYDELRMGFDCSFEQWAQQGILMLNRSLTSVEGQTMAHKNMWKKFFGS
;
A
#
# COMPACT_ATOMS: atom_id res chain seq x y z
N MET A 1 -17.92 -12.71 0.78
CA MET A 1 -16.82 -12.15 1.62
C MET A 1 -15.52 -12.87 1.26
N ARG A 2 -14.42 -12.15 1.09
CA ARG A 2 -13.12 -12.75 0.78
C ARG A 2 -12.62 -13.52 2.01
N ASP A 3 -12.12 -14.74 1.81
CA ASP A 3 -11.54 -15.55 2.87
C ASP A 3 -10.06 -15.18 3.12
N LYS A 4 -9.48 -15.71 4.19
CA LYS A 4 -8.07 -15.46 4.55
C LYS A 4 -7.10 -15.92 3.45
N LYS A 5 -7.44 -17.00 2.74
CA LYS A 5 -6.62 -17.50 1.63
C LYS A 5 -6.45 -16.46 0.54
N PHE A 6 -7.54 -15.79 0.15
CA PHE A 6 -7.47 -14.70 -0.84
C PHE A 6 -6.44 -13.64 -0.43
N TRP A 7 -6.46 -13.19 0.84
CA TRP A 7 -5.56 -12.15 1.31
C TRP A 7 -4.11 -12.62 1.33
N VAL A 8 -3.86 -13.85 1.80
CA VAL A 8 -2.51 -14.44 1.83
C VAL A 8 -1.94 -14.59 0.41
N ASP A 9 -2.75 -15.02 -0.54
CA ASP A 9 -2.35 -15.18 -1.95
C ASP A 9 -1.95 -13.84 -2.60
N THR A 10 -2.41 -12.70 -2.04
CA THR A 10 -2.04 -11.37 -2.55
C THR A 10 -0.76 -10.79 -1.97
N LEU A 11 -0.15 -11.43 -0.96
CA LEU A 11 1.12 -10.97 -0.37
C LEU A 11 2.34 -11.15 -1.30
N GLY A 12 2.33 -12.19 -2.14
CA GLY A 12 3.45 -12.52 -3.01
C GLY A 12 4.55 -13.35 -2.33
N GLU A 13 5.55 -13.68 -3.14
CA GLU A 13 6.62 -14.62 -2.76
C GLU A 13 7.49 -14.08 -1.61
N GLY A 14 7.93 -15.00 -0.75
CA GLY A 14 8.80 -14.73 0.39
C GLY A 14 8.07 -14.11 1.59
N TRP A 15 7.08 -13.25 1.38
CA TRP A 15 6.39 -12.56 2.48
C TRP A 15 5.49 -13.46 3.30
N THR A 16 4.81 -14.42 2.68
CA THR A 16 3.94 -15.38 3.40
C THR A 16 4.72 -16.16 4.45
N GLU A 17 5.93 -16.60 4.13
CA GLU A 17 6.80 -17.30 5.08
C GLU A 17 7.31 -16.36 6.19
N LYS A 18 7.75 -15.16 5.83
CA LYS A 18 8.26 -14.17 6.81
C LYS A 18 7.18 -13.67 7.77
N LEU A 19 5.96 -13.54 7.29
CA LEU A 19 4.83 -13.07 8.09
C LEU A 19 3.99 -14.22 8.67
N LYS A 20 4.41 -15.48 8.56
CA LYS A 20 3.58 -16.64 8.92
C LYS A 20 3.07 -16.63 10.36
N LEU A 21 3.86 -16.16 11.32
CA LEU A 21 3.42 -16.07 12.71
C LEU A 21 2.32 -15.04 12.89
N LEU A 22 2.48 -13.88 12.25
CA LEU A 22 1.46 -12.83 12.25
C LEU A 22 0.18 -13.30 11.52
N LEU A 23 0.33 -13.97 10.37
CA LEU A 23 -0.79 -14.49 9.60
C LEU A 23 -1.58 -15.58 10.34
N LYS A 24 -0.94 -16.31 11.28
CA LYS A 24 -1.60 -17.30 12.14
C LYS A 24 -2.25 -16.67 13.38
N ASP A 25 -1.92 -15.44 13.71
CA ASP A 25 -2.50 -14.75 14.88
C ASP A 25 -4.00 -14.48 14.63
N PRO A 26 -4.87 -14.84 15.60
CA PRO A 26 -6.32 -14.54 15.52
C PRO A 26 -6.65 -13.06 15.29
N TYR A 27 -5.73 -12.16 15.63
CA TYR A 27 -5.84 -10.74 15.31
C TYR A 27 -5.97 -10.52 13.80
N MET A 28 -5.18 -11.22 12.97
CA MET A 28 -5.24 -11.06 11.51
C MET A 28 -6.60 -11.50 10.96
N ASP A 29 -7.19 -12.57 11.50
CA ASP A 29 -8.52 -13.00 11.08
C ASP A 29 -9.57 -11.90 11.36
N LYS A 30 -9.49 -11.26 12.54
CA LYS A 30 -10.38 -10.16 12.90
C LYS A 30 -10.19 -8.94 11.99
N VAL A 31 -8.95 -8.56 11.70
CA VAL A 31 -8.64 -7.41 10.82
C VAL A 31 -9.14 -7.68 9.41
N LEU A 32 -8.79 -8.82 8.82
CA LEU A 32 -9.16 -9.13 7.44
C LEU A 32 -10.69 -9.27 7.28
N THR A 33 -11.36 -9.85 8.27
CA THR A 33 -12.84 -9.92 8.29
C THR A 33 -13.45 -8.52 8.34
N LYS A 34 -12.97 -7.66 9.25
CA LYS A 34 -13.47 -6.29 9.39
C LYS A 34 -13.22 -5.47 8.11
N VAL A 35 -12.04 -5.55 7.53
CA VAL A 35 -11.71 -4.89 6.27
C VAL A 35 -12.64 -5.36 5.15
N ALA A 36 -12.87 -6.67 5.02
CA ALA A 36 -13.78 -7.21 4.01
C ALA A 36 -15.22 -6.73 4.20
N MET A 37 -15.69 -6.61 5.46
CA MET A 37 -17.00 -6.03 5.77
C MET A 37 -17.06 -4.55 5.36
N ASP A 38 -16.03 -3.77 5.69
CA ASP A 38 -16.00 -2.35 5.37
C ASP A 38 -16.02 -2.12 3.85
N TYR A 39 -15.36 -2.95 3.06
CA TYR A 39 -15.47 -2.91 1.59
C TYR A 39 -16.89 -3.15 1.07
N SER A 40 -17.75 -3.85 1.80
CA SER A 40 -19.13 -4.11 1.39
C SER A 40 -20.09 -2.96 1.67
N ILE A 41 -19.73 -2.05 2.60
CA ILE A 41 -20.63 -0.98 3.08
C ILE A 41 -20.01 0.42 2.97
N LEU A 42 -18.71 0.54 2.79
CA LEU A 42 -17.97 1.80 2.74
C LEU A 42 -17.12 1.88 1.47
N LYS A 43 -16.74 3.10 1.13
CA LYS A 43 -15.73 3.33 0.10
C LYS A 43 -14.34 3.26 0.74
N VAL A 44 -13.71 2.09 0.65
CA VAL A 44 -12.38 1.81 1.21
C VAL A 44 -11.29 2.02 0.17
N TYR A 45 -10.14 2.54 0.58
CA TYR A 45 -8.91 2.62 -0.21
C TYR A 45 -7.85 1.65 0.32
N PRO A 46 -7.07 0.99 -0.56
CA PRO A 46 -7.19 1.01 -2.03
C PRO A 46 -8.54 0.46 -2.49
N ARG A 47 -9.07 0.93 -3.64
CA ARG A 47 -10.44 0.57 -4.11
C ARG A 47 -10.59 -0.92 -4.42
N ASN A 48 -9.55 -1.56 -4.90
CA ASN A 48 -9.52 -2.99 -5.15
C ASN A 48 -8.93 -3.72 -3.94
N GLN A 49 -9.70 -4.66 -3.37
CA GLN A 49 -9.23 -5.47 -2.24
C GLN A 49 -7.94 -6.24 -2.52
N ALA A 50 -7.70 -6.65 -3.78
CA ALA A 50 -6.48 -7.33 -4.17
C ALA A 50 -5.23 -6.44 -4.06
N ASP A 51 -5.39 -5.13 -3.96
CA ASP A 51 -4.30 -4.17 -3.89
C ASP A 51 -3.87 -3.84 -2.45
N VAL A 52 -4.57 -4.35 -1.42
CA VAL A 52 -4.24 -4.08 0.00
C VAL A 52 -2.79 -4.48 0.31
N PHE A 53 -2.32 -5.59 -0.24
CA PHE A 53 -0.95 -6.07 -0.08
C PHE A 53 -0.07 -5.87 -1.32
N LYS A 54 -0.47 -5.01 -2.26
CA LYS A 54 0.24 -4.83 -3.54
C LYS A 54 1.70 -4.41 -3.37
N ALA A 55 2.01 -3.59 -2.36
CA ALA A 55 3.39 -3.20 -2.07
C ALA A 55 4.29 -4.43 -1.83
N PHE A 56 3.80 -5.40 -1.06
CA PHE A 56 4.51 -6.66 -0.80
C PHE A 56 4.62 -7.52 -2.05
N LYS A 57 3.54 -7.62 -2.83
CA LYS A 57 3.51 -8.42 -4.06
C LYS A 57 4.50 -7.92 -5.12
N LEU A 58 4.64 -6.60 -5.26
CA LEU A 58 5.55 -5.98 -6.22
C LEU A 58 7.01 -5.95 -5.77
N CYS A 59 7.25 -6.03 -4.46
CA CYS A 59 8.59 -6.08 -3.87
C CYS A 59 8.78 -7.40 -3.12
N PRO A 60 9.17 -8.51 -3.80
CA PRO A 60 9.44 -9.78 -3.15
C PRO A 60 10.46 -9.64 -2.03
N TYR A 61 10.30 -10.42 -0.95
CA TYR A 61 11.14 -10.30 0.24
C TYR A 61 12.64 -10.40 -0.08
N GLU A 62 13.03 -11.30 -0.97
CA GLU A 62 14.42 -11.54 -1.36
C GLU A 62 15.04 -10.36 -2.13
N LYS A 63 14.20 -9.49 -2.71
CA LYS A 63 14.65 -8.28 -3.42
C LYS A 63 14.62 -7.03 -2.55
N LEU A 64 14.13 -7.12 -1.31
CA LEU A 64 13.96 -5.98 -0.42
C LEU A 64 15.31 -5.29 -0.15
N ARG A 65 15.37 -4.01 -0.43
CA ARG A 65 16.55 -3.14 -0.23
C ARG A 65 16.24 -1.94 0.66
N VAL A 66 15.08 -1.32 0.46
CA VAL A 66 14.66 -0.10 1.15
C VAL A 66 13.19 -0.21 1.51
N VAL A 67 12.81 0.27 2.69
CA VAL A 67 11.42 0.43 3.12
C VAL A 67 11.11 1.91 3.27
N ILE A 68 10.10 2.36 2.56
CA ILE A 68 9.56 3.73 2.69
C ILE A 68 8.16 3.60 3.28
N ILE A 69 7.93 4.25 4.42
CA ILE A 69 6.66 4.14 5.15
C ILE A 69 5.93 5.48 5.13
N ASN A 70 4.70 5.45 4.65
CA ASN A 70 3.72 6.52 4.78
C ASN A 70 2.67 6.15 5.84
N THR A 71 1.87 7.11 6.27
CA THR A 71 0.88 6.91 7.34
C THR A 71 -0.29 6.03 6.87
N GLU A 72 -0.94 6.39 5.76
CA GLU A 72 -2.12 5.70 5.22
C GLU A 72 -2.31 6.01 3.74
N PRO A 73 -3.15 5.24 3.01
CA PRO A 73 -3.58 5.62 1.67
C PRO A 73 -4.28 6.98 1.73
N ASN A 74 -4.06 7.82 0.73
CA ASN A 74 -4.77 9.09 0.65
C ASN A 74 -6.26 8.84 0.36
N VAL A 75 -7.13 9.53 1.09
CA VAL A 75 -8.58 9.28 1.12
C VAL A 75 -9.39 10.26 0.25
N PHE A 76 -8.73 11.14 -0.50
CA PHE A 76 -9.40 12.24 -1.19
C PHE A 76 -9.28 12.23 -2.72
N SER A 77 -8.45 11.41 -3.31
CA SER A 77 -8.26 11.39 -4.77
C SER A 77 -7.76 10.05 -5.31
N GLY A 78 -7.82 9.86 -6.61
CA GLY A 78 -7.54 8.62 -7.34
C GLY A 78 -6.13 8.08 -7.20
N LEU A 79 -5.87 7.43 -6.09
CA LEU A 79 -4.55 7.07 -5.64
C LEU A 79 -4.22 5.62 -5.88
N GLY A 80 -2.95 5.43 -6.11
CA GLY A 80 -2.39 4.09 -6.20
C GLY A 80 -2.31 3.41 -4.83
N PRO A 81 -2.14 2.09 -4.83
CA PRO A 81 -2.07 1.27 -3.62
C PRO A 81 -0.74 1.34 -2.88
N LEU A 82 0.30 1.89 -3.50
CA LEU A 82 1.62 2.07 -2.89
C LEU A 82 1.68 3.40 -2.12
N ALA A 83 2.54 3.47 -1.11
CA ALA A 83 2.76 4.72 -0.39
C ALA A 83 3.12 5.85 -1.35
N PHE A 84 2.49 7.01 -1.18
CA PHE A 84 2.65 8.22 -2.00
C PHE A 84 2.24 8.09 -3.48
N SER A 85 1.89 6.88 -3.95
CA SER A 85 1.60 6.65 -5.36
C SER A 85 0.35 7.38 -5.84
N ASP A 86 0.36 7.72 -7.12
CA ASP A 86 -0.74 8.37 -7.82
C ASP A 86 -0.88 7.73 -9.21
N THR A 87 -2.10 7.37 -9.56
CA THR A 87 -2.43 6.81 -10.86
C THR A 87 -3.21 7.79 -11.73
N THR A 88 -3.43 9.01 -11.25
CA THR A 88 -4.12 10.05 -12.02
C THR A 88 -3.18 10.70 -13.03
N ILE A 89 -3.68 10.85 -14.26
CA ILE A 89 -2.92 11.49 -15.36
C ILE A 89 -3.00 13.02 -15.28
N ILE A 90 -4.06 13.54 -14.67
CA ILE A 90 -4.43 14.97 -14.80
C ILE A 90 -3.83 15.84 -13.68
N ALA A 91 -3.77 15.34 -12.46
CA ALA A 91 -3.22 16.09 -11.33
C ALA A 91 -2.58 15.13 -10.32
N ARG A 92 -1.29 15.24 -10.14
CA ARG A 92 -0.57 14.46 -9.14
C ARG A 92 -0.97 14.90 -7.73
N ASN A 93 -1.03 13.96 -6.77
CA ASN A 93 -1.13 14.35 -5.39
C ASN A 93 0.13 15.09 -4.95
N TYR A 94 0.01 15.89 -3.91
CA TYR A 94 1.10 16.75 -3.43
C TYR A 94 2.39 15.98 -3.14
N ALA A 95 2.30 14.82 -2.48
CA ALA A 95 3.47 14.03 -2.10
C ALA A 95 4.20 13.48 -3.33
N ALA A 96 3.47 12.90 -4.29
CA ALA A 96 4.05 12.41 -5.54
C ALA A 96 4.71 13.56 -6.32
N ASP A 97 4.06 14.73 -6.40
CA ASP A 97 4.62 15.90 -7.06
C ASP A 97 5.93 16.36 -6.39
N GLN A 98 6.00 16.41 -5.07
CA GLN A 98 7.23 16.76 -4.35
C GLN A 98 8.36 15.77 -4.59
N ILE A 99 8.07 14.46 -4.60
CA ILE A 99 9.05 13.43 -4.90
C ILE A 99 9.61 13.64 -6.32
N VAL A 100 8.74 13.82 -7.31
CA VAL A 100 9.14 14.07 -8.71
C VAL A 100 9.98 15.34 -8.82
N ARG A 101 9.57 16.44 -8.18
CA ARG A 101 10.34 17.70 -8.19
C ARG A 101 11.73 17.55 -7.61
N CYS A 102 11.87 16.82 -6.49
CA CYS A 102 13.18 16.57 -5.91
C CYS A 102 14.07 15.76 -6.85
N LEU A 103 13.54 14.70 -7.43
CA LEU A 103 14.31 13.84 -8.35
C LEU A 103 14.66 14.57 -9.65
N THR A 104 13.73 15.31 -10.26
CA THR A 104 14.00 16.03 -11.51
C THR A 104 14.90 17.24 -11.34
N ARG A 105 15.11 17.72 -10.12
CA ARG A 105 16.13 18.72 -9.83
C ARG A 105 17.54 18.14 -9.95
N GLU A 106 17.72 16.90 -9.49
CA GLU A 106 19.01 16.21 -9.50
C GLU A 106 19.27 15.47 -10.82
N TYR A 107 18.20 15.02 -11.51
CA TYR A 107 18.26 14.18 -12.70
C TYR A 107 17.32 14.71 -13.77
N ASP A 108 17.85 15.54 -14.68
CA ASP A 108 17.06 16.20 -15.73
C ASP A 108 16.33 15.23 -16.67
N GLU A 109 16.89 14.04 -16.90
CA GLU A 109 16.29 13.00 -17.72
C GLU A 109 14.96 12.47 -17.20
N LEU A 110 14.66 12.68 -15.91
CA LEU A 110 13.41 12.24 -15.29
C LEU A 110 12.24 13.23 -15.50
N ARG A 111 12.47 14.36 -16.15
CA ARG A 111 11.42 15.39 -16.37
C ARG A 111 10.29 14.94 -17.28
N MET A 112 10.58 14.01 -18.20
CA MET A 112 9.62 13.52 -19.19
C MET A 112 9.05 12.16 -18.75
N GLY A 113 7.74 12.14 -18.43
CA GLY A 113 7.02 10.87 -18.26
C GLY A 113 7.29 10.09 -16.99
N PHE A 114 7.58 10.78 -15.86
CA PHE A 114 7.77 10.09 -14.59
C PHE A 114 6.50 9.33 -14.15
N ASP A 115 6.64 8.01 -13.94
CA ASP A 115 5.56 7.16 -13.47
C ASP A 115 5.37 7.28 -11.94
N CYS A 116 4.32 8.00 -11.54
CA CYS A 116 3.97 8.19 -10.15
C CYS A 116 3.26 7.00 -9.51
N SER A 117 3.06 5.89 -10.23
CA SER A 117 2.60 4.64 -9.61
C SER A 117 3.64 4.04 -8.67
N PHE A 118 4.91 4.35 -8.87
CA PHE A 118 6.08 3.79 -8.18
C PHE A 118 6.21 2.27 -8.26
N GLU A 119 5.47 1.61 -9.15
CA GLU A 119 5.53 0.16 -9.31
C GLU A 119 6.92 -0.31 -9.76
N GLN A 120 7.57 0.45 -10.64
CA GLN A 120 8.94 0.16 -11.07
C GLN A 120 9.96 0.26 -9.91
N TRP A 121 9.72 1.16 -8.95
CA TRP A 121 10.55 1.24 -7.75
C TRP A 121 10.36 0.02 -6.87
N ALA A 122 9.12 -0.42 -6.66
CA ALA A 122 8.83 -1.62 -5.90
C ALA A 122 9.53 -2.85 -6.51
N GLN A 123 9.51 -3.00 -7.82
CA GLN A 123 10.19 -4.09 -8.53
C GLN A 123 11.72 -4.06 -8.38
N GLN A 124 12.30 -2.89 -8.08
CA GLN A 124 13.73 -2.72 -7.78
C GLN A 124 14.08 -2.95 -6.30
N GLY A 125 13.13 -3.33 -5.47
CA GLY A 125 13.34 -3.64 -4.07
C GLY A 125 13.02 -2.50 -3.10
N ILE A 126 12.26 -1.49 -3.52
CA ILE A 126 11.78 -0.40 -2.65
C ILE A 126 10.35 -0.73 -2.21
N LEU A 127 10.19 -1.16 -0.96
CA LEU A 127 8.88 -1.42 -0.37
C LEU A 127 8.20 -0.10 0.02
N MET A 128 7.25 0.34 -0.80
CA MET A 128 6.47 1.58 -0.62
C MET A 128 5.20 1.28 0.18
N LEU A 129 5.27 1.36 1.52
CA LEU A 129 4.28 0.79 2.42
C LEU A 129 3.49 1.86 3.19
N ASN A 130 2.17 1.76 3.22
CA ASN A 130 1.33 2.51 4.13
C ASN A 130 1.25 1.78 5.49
N ARG A 131 1.45 2.49 6.61
CA ARG A 131 1.34 1.94 7.96
C ARG A 131 -0.09 1.52 8.31
N SER A 132 -1.09 2.21 7.77
CA SER A 132 -2.45 1.69 7.67
C SER A 132 -2.64 1.21 6.24
N LEU A 133 -2.81 -0.09 6.02
CA LEU A 133 -2.90 -0.65 4.67
C LEU A 133 -4.23 -0.31 3.97
N THR A 134 -5.23 0.09 4.74
CA THR A 134 -6.53 0.55 4.23
C THR A 134 -6.99 1.81 4.95
N SER A 135 -7.85 2.59 4.29
CA SER A 135 -8.54 3.73 4.89
C SER A 135 -9.92 3.92 4.26
N VAL A 136 -10.75 4.79 4.82
CA VAL A 136 -12.11 5.06 4.33
C VAL A 136 -12.16 6.44 3.68
N GLU A 137 -12.85 6.55 2.53
CA GLU A 137 -13.01 7.83 1.81
C GLU A 137 -13.48 8.95 2.74
N GLY A 138 -12.76 10.06 2.72
CA GLY A 138 -13.07 11.23 3.56
C GLY A 138 -12.83 11.06 5.05
N GLN A 139 -12.33 9.91 5.52
CA GLN A 139 -12.09 9.63 6.94
C GLN A 139 -10.62 9.28 7.18
N THR A 140 -9.82 10.28 7.48
CA THR A 140 -8.40 10.07 7.78
C THR A 140 -8.21 9.17 9.00
N MET A 141 -7.23 8.28 8.94
CA MET A 141 -6.83 7.36 10.03
C MET A 141 -7.92 6.37 10.48
N ALA A 142 -9.00 6.19 9.69
CA ALA A 142 -10.14 5.33 10.06
C ALA A 142 -9.72 3.91 10.44
N HIS A 143 -8.75 3.32 9.73
CA HIS A 143 -8.28 1.95 9.97
C HIS A 143 -6.93 1.85 10.69
N LYS A 144 -6.38 2.97 11.18
CA LYS A 144 -5.05 3.00 11.83
C LYS A 144 -4.92 1.96 12.95
N ASN A 145 -5.89 1.89 13.85
CA ASN A 145 -5.82 0.98 14.99
C ASN A 145 -5.98 -0.49 14.58
N MET A 146 -6.69 -0.76 13.49
CA MET A 146 -6.81 -2.11 12.94
C MET A 146 -5.48 -2.68 12.47
N TRP A 147 -4.66 -1.85 11.81
CA TRP A 147 -3.37 -2.29 11.26
C TRP A 147 -2.21 -2.15 12.23
N LYS A 148 -2.43 -1.57 13.42
CA LYS A 148 -1.36 -1.26 14.38
C LYS A 148 -0.47 -2.46 14.71
N LYS A 149 -1.06 -3.61 15.06
CA LYS A 149 -0.32 -4.81 15.43
C LYS A 149 0.41 -5.45 14.24
N PHE A 150 -0.05 -5.23 13.02
CA PHE A 150 0.64 -5.68 11.80
C PHE A 150 2.06 -5.11 11.71
N PHE A 151 2.27 -3.91 12.23
CA PHE A 151 3.55 -3.21 12.23
C PHE A 151 4.32 -3.30 13.54
N GLY A 152 3.91 -4.16 14.48
CA GLY A 152 4.69 -4.49 15.67
C GLY A 152 4.63 -3.46 16.82
N SER A 153 3.58 -2.73 16.94
CA SER A 153 3.44 -1.74 18.03
C SER A 153 2.21 -1.93 18.88
#